data_1c9f690179a6151d8d9e4e01770c4f3a
#
_entry.id   1c9f690179a6151d8d9e4e01770c4f3a
#
_cell.length_a   1.000
_cell.length_b   1.000
_cell.length_c   1.000
_cell.angle_alpha   90.00
_cell.angle_beta   90.00
_cell.angle_gamma   90.00
#
_symmetry.space_group_name_H-M   'P 1'
#
loop_
_entity.id
_entity.type
_entity.pdbx_description
1 polymer ?
#
loop_
_entity_poly.entity_id
_entity_poly.type
_entity_poly.pdbx_seq_one_letter_code
_entity_poly.pdbx_strand_id
1 'polypeptide(L)'
;MDDDNAEVVSLPQAPDAIELRHLRAFVAVADELNFGRAAARLYLSQPALSRQIRNLERLVGCDLLRRSTHRVELTLAGEALLDRARGLLRDVDEAVSATRSVGGELLARIGRHWESFAEVSPADLQELRVAFEALQGQFELPPNISVRSVNAGGVPGLLVTPQPEEPATLLYLHGGGYVTGSAFGYRPLAGALAEQAGTGVVVPDYRLAPEHPFPAAVEDAVRSYRWMLGRGATRIIVAGDSAGCGLVLSCLLSLKQQRLPMPAGTILFCPWVDLTEAGRTRPPHEFDDFRRASVGLYLAGHPAGDPLVNPLAADLAGLPPMLIQAATGDPLLDEARDLINHAQDCGVEARFELFPVDTHDFHIFWSFLPEAAQALQQAGRFVRDTTLATQTG
;
A
#
# COMPACT_ATOMS: atom_id res chain seq x y z
N MET A 1 -21.67 6.91 -26.41
CA MET A 1 -22.67 7.60 -25.57
C MET A 1 -23.45 6.48 -24.89
N ASP A 2 -22.99 6.10 -23.75
CA ASP A 2 -23.81 5.43 -22.75
C ASP A 2 -23.19 5.85 -21.40
N ASP A 3 -23.93 6.76 -20.77
CA ASP A 3 -23.67 7.26 -19.43
C ASP A 3 -23.93 6.10 -18.44
N ASP A 4 -22.86 5.48 -17.96
CA ASP A 4 -22.93 4.58 -16.81
C ASP A 4 -22.94 5.46 -15.54
N ASN A 5 -24.10 6.08 -15.34
CA ASN A 5 -24.42 6.83 -14.14
C ASN A 5 -24.74 5.83 -13.04
N ALA A 6 -23.71 5.38 -12.33
CA ALA A 6 -23.90 4.59 -11.11
C ALA A 6 -24.67 5.46 -10.11
N GLU A 7 -25.97 5.23 -10.04
CA GLU A 7 -26.87 5.86 -9.11
C GLU A 7 -26.41 5.54 -7.68
N VAL A 8 -25.79 6.53 -7.04
CA VAL A 8 -25.43 6.44 -5.62
C VAL A 8 -26.74 6.37 -4.85
N VAL A 9 -27.13 5.14 -4.47
CA VAL A 9 -28.28 4.93 -3.59
C VAL A 9 -27.96 5.55 -2.24
N SER A 10 -28.46 6.75 -2.02
CA SER A 10 -28.41 7.40 -0.70
C SER A 10 -29.23 6.61 0.29
N LEU A 11 -28.56 5.90 1.19
CA LEU A 11 -29.23 5.23 2.30
C LEU A 11 -29.84 6.29 3.22
N PRO A 12 -31.13 6.19 3.58
CA PRO A 12 -31.76 7.15 4.46
C PRO A 12 -31.08 7.13 5.85
N GLN A 13 -30.45 8.24 6.20
CA GLN A 13 -29.95 8.51 7.54
C GLN A 13 -31.11 8.98 8.43
N ALA A 14 -32.10 8.12 8.68
CA ALA A 14 -33.19 8.45 9.60
C ALA A 14 -32.98 7.78 10.94
N PRO A 15 -33.20 8.49 12.08
CA PRO A 15 -33.18 7.90 13.42
C PRO A 15 -34.19 6.75 13.61
N ASP A 16 -35.12 6.61 12.66
CA ASP A 16 -36.23 5.65 12.65
C ASP A 16 -36.04 4.49 11.66
N ALA A 17 -34.82 4.19 11.18
CA ALA A 17 -34.56 3.08 10.30
C ALA A 17 -34.60 1.72 11.04
N ILE A 18 -35.11 0.69 10.36
CA ILE A 18 -34.99 -0.70 10.84
C ILE A 18 -33.53 -1.12 10.71
N GLU A 19 -32.94 -1.56 11.82
CA GLU A 19 -31.56 -2.04 11.89
C GLU A 19 -31.51 -3.57 12.00
N LEU A 20 -30.41 -4.20 11.54
CA LEU A 20 -30.23 -5.65 11.63
C LEU A 20 -30.36 -6.20 13.07
N ARG A 21 -29.99 -5.39 14.07
CA ARG A 21 -30.19 -5.78 15.49
C ARG A 21 -31.66 -5.97 15.85
N HIS A 22 -32.57 -5.19 15.27
CA HIS A 22 -34.02 -5.35 15.48
C HIS A 22 -34.53 -6.65 14.86
N LEU A 23 -34.06 -7.00 13.65
CA LEU A 23 -34.41 -8.28 12.99
C LEU A 23 -33.84 -9.47 13.76
N ARG A 24 -32.58 -9.41 14.22
CA ARG A 24 -31.96 -10.46 15.06
C ARG A 24 -32.72 -10.65 16.36
N ALA A 25 -33.11 -9.57 17.02
CA ALA A 25 -33.91 -9.62 18.22
C ALA A 25 -35.27 -10.29 18.00
N PHE A 26 -35.95 -9.94 16.90
CA PHE A 26 -37.24 -10.51 16.54
C PHE A 26 -37.14 -12.00 16.20
N VAL A 27 -36.19 -12.40 15.35
CA VAL A 27 -35.97 -13.82 15.01
C VAL A 27 -35.66 -14.64 16.24
N ALA A 28 -34.84 -14.16 17.16
CA ALA A 28 -34.53 -14.88 18.39
C ALA A 28 -35.78 -15.06 19.28
N VAL A 29 -36.67 -14.06 19.42
CA VAL A 29 -37.91 -14.20 20.18
C VAL A 29 -38.90 -15.13 19.48
N ALA A 30 -38.97 -15.08 18.13
CA ALA A 30 -39.81 -15.97 17.34
C ALA A 30 -39.40 -17.44 17.44
N ASP A 31 -38.08 -17.70 17.43
CA ASP A 31 -37.53 -19.06 17.57
C ASP A 31 -37.77 -19.63 18.98
N GLU A 32 -37.54 -18.80 20.02
CA GLU A 32 -37.61 -19.24 21.43
C GLU A 32 -39.03 -19.19 22.03
N LEU A 33 -39.92 -18.41 21.41
CA LEU A 33 -41.25 -18.09 21.96
C LEU A 33 -41.19 -17.70 23.46
N ASN A 34 -40.06 -17.16 23.87
CA ASN A 34 -39.74 -16.79 25.25
C ASN A 34 -38.69 -15.66 25.30
N PHE A 35 -39.06 -14.50 25.84
CA PHE A 35 -38.16 -13.35 25.93
C PHE A 35 -36.94 -13.59 26.83
N GLY A 36 -37.03 -14.39 27.87
CA GLY A 36 -35.89 -14.68 28.75
C GLY A 36 -34.83 -15.53 28.03
N ARG A 37 -35.25 -16.61 27.38
CA ARG A 37 -34.35 -17.47 26.60
C ARG A 37 -33.74 -16.71 25.38
N ALA A 38 -34.56 -15.96 24.65
CA ALA A 38 -34.09 -15.15 23.55
C ALA A 38 -33.08 -14.09 24.00
N ALA A 39 -33.30 -13.44 25.12
CA ALA A 39 -32.35 -12.47 25.70
C ALA A 39 -31.03 -13.13 26.10
N ALA A 40 -31.07 -14.29 26.74
CA ALA A 40 -29.89 -15.08 27.09
C ALA A 40 -29.10 -15.49 25.84
N ARG A 41 -29.78 -15.97 24.78
CA ARG A 41 -29.17 -16.33 23.49
C ARG A 41 -28.44 -15.17 22.82
N LEU A 42 -28.95 -13.93 22.98
CA LEU A 42 -28.37 -12.72 22.38
C LEU A 42 -27.44 -11.96 23.33
N TYR A 43 -27.15 -12.49 24.51
CA TYR A 43 -26.35 -11.84 25.55
C TYR A 43 -26.92 -10.45 25.94
N LEU A 44 -28.25 -10.31 25.96
CA LEU A 44 -28.95 -9.08 26.31
C LEU A 44 -29.74 -9.26 27.62
N SER A 45 -30.05 -8.15 28.29
CA SER A 45 -31.08 -8.16 29.32
C SER A 45 -32.48 -8.24 28.70
N GLN A 46 -33.42 -8.96 29.35
CA GLN A 46 -34.80 -9.06 28.87
C GLN A 46 -35.48 -7.69 28.65
N PRO A 47 -35.27 -6.65 29.50
CA PRO A 47 -35.79 -5.32 29.22
C PRO A 47 -35.22 -4.68 27.97
N ALA A 48 -33.91 -4.90 27.66
CA ALA A 48 -33.28 -4.39 26.44
C ALA A 48 -33.85 -5.05 25.20
N LEU A 49 -34.00 -6.39 25.21
CA LEU A 49 -34.64 -7.13 24.13
C LEU A 49 -36.09 -6.67 23.90
N SER A 50 -36.87 -6.51 24.96
CA SER A 50 -38.27 -6.03 24.87
C SER A 50 -38.35 -4.62 24.26
N ARG A 51 -37.37 -3.75 24.51
CA ARG A 51 -37.30 -2.41 23.88
C ARG A 51 -37.02 -2.52 22.40
N GLN A 52 -36.11 -3.40 21.98
CA GLN A 52 -35.80 -3.60 20.56
C GLN A 52 -37.04 -4.12 19.79
N ILE A 53 -37.78 -5.07 20.36
CA ILE A 53 -39.01 -5.60 19.73
C ILE A 53 -40.08 -4.49 19.61
N ARG A 54 -40.34 -3.74 20.70
CA ARG A 54 -41.30 -2.63 20.64
C ARG A 54 -40.92 -1.57 19.62
N ASN A 55 -39.62 -1.27 19.49
CA ASN A 55 -39.15 -0.34 18.49
C ASN A 55 -39.40 -0.87 17.08
N LEU A 56 -39.14 -2.16 16.85
CA LEU A 56 -39.41 -2.79 15.55
C LEU A 56 -40.91 -2.76 15.22
N GLU A 57 -41.79 -3.14 16.19
CA GLU A 57 -43.26 -3.09 16.01
C GLU A 57 -43.75 -1.67 15.69
N ARG A 58 -43.17 -0.66 16.36
CA ARG A 58 -43.45 0.76 16.04
C ARG A 58 -43.02 1.15 14.63
N LEU A 59 -41.82 0.71 14.21
CA LEU A 59 -41.28 1.03 12.87
C LEU A 59 -42.05 0.32 11.75
N VAL A 60 -42.53 -0.89 11.99
CA VAL A 60 -43.33 -1.67 11.03
C VAL A 60 -44.80 -1.22 11.05
N GLY A 61 -45.25 -0.59 12.12
CA GLY A 61 -46.60 -0.05 12.26
C GLY A 61 -47.67 -1.09 12.68
N CYS A 62 -47.24 -2.27 13.13
CA CYS A 62 -48.15 -3.31 13.60
C CYS A 62 -47.49 -4.25 14.64
N ASP A 63 -48.29 -4.93 15.44
CA ASP A 63 -47.82 -5.93 16.38
C ASP A 63 -47.33 -7.18 15.63
N LEU A 64 -46.11 -7.59 15.93
CA LEU A 64 -45.50 -8.81 15.39
C LEU A 64 -45.68 -10.02 16.33
N LEU A 65 -45.86 -9.75 17.62
CA LEU A 65 -46.00 -10.73 18.68
C LEU A 65 -47.26 -10.49 19.51
N ARG A 66 -48.01 -11.56 19.80
CA ARG A 66 -49.05 -11.56 20.83
C ARG A 66 -48.43 -12.00 22.13
N ARG A 67 -48.59 -11.20 23.17
CA ARG A 67 -48.04 -11.46 24.51
C ARG A 67 -49.15 -11.67 25.50
N SER A 68 -49.16 -12.81 26.16
CA SER A 68 -49.96 -13.04 27.35
C SER A 68 -49.02 -13.34 28.55
N THR A 69 -49.56 -13.39 29.74
CA THR A 69 -48.79 -13.73 30.95
C THR A 69 -48.13 -15.10 30.90
N HIS A 70 -48.55 -15.97 29.98
CA HIS A 70 -48.09 -17.35 29.87
C HIS A 70 -47.57 -17.77 28.49
N ARG A 71 -47.76 -16.95 27.44
CA ARG A 71 -47.39 -17.32 26.07
C ARG A 71 -46.96 -16.12 25.24
N VAL A 72 -45.99 -16.37 24.36
CA VAL A 72 -45.59 -15.51 23.24
C VAL A 72 -45.93 -16.24 21.96
N GLU A 73 -46.70 -15.62 21.08
CA GLU A 73 -47.11 -16.18 19.79
C GLU A 73 -46.87 -15.16 18.69
N LEU A 74 -46.59 -15.61 17.47
CA LEU A 74 -46.50 -14.73 16.33
C LEU A 74 -47.88 -14.26 15.86
N THR A 75 -47.97 -13.04 15.37
CA THR A 75 -49.09 -12.58 14.57
C THR A 75 -48.89 -13.03 13.09
N LEU A 76 -49.90 -12.91 12.24
CA LEU A 76 -49.75 -13.13 10.81
C LEU A 76 -48.69 -12.19 10.22
N ALA A 77 -48.62 -10.94 10.68
CA ALA A 77 -47.59 -9.98 10.30
C ALA A 77 -46.20 -10.44 10.81
N GLY A 78 -46.13 -11.01 12.02
CA GLY A 78 -44.92 -11.59 12.56
C GLY A 78 -44.41 -12.78 11.73
N GLU A 79 -45.30 -13.68 11.34
CA GLU A 79 -44.96 -14.83 10.47
C GLU A 79 -44.39 -14.35 9.12
N ALA A 80 -45.07 -13.39 8.48
CA ALA A 80 -44.62 -12.81 7.21
C ALA A 80 -43.25 -12.10 7.32
N LEU A 81 -43.02 -11.35 8.42
CA LEU A 81 -41.72 -10.72 8.65
C LEU A 81 -40.63 -11.76 8.96
N LEU A 82 -40.96 -12.83 9.73
CA LEU A 82 -39.98 -13.84 10.14
C LEU A 82 -39.29 -14.50 8.95
N ASP A 83 -40.06 -14.90 7.93
CA ASP A 83 -39.51 -15.51 6.72
C ASP A 83 -38.56 -14.55 6.00
N ARG A 84 -38.97 -13.28 5.86
CA ARG A 84 -38.13 -12.25 5.21
C ARG A 84 -36.90 -11.89 6.04
N ALA A 85 -37.07 -11.73 7.36
CA ALA A 85 -35.98 -11.41 8.28
C ALA A 85 -34.89 -12.49 8.30
N ARG A 86 -35.27 -13.77 8.29
CA ARG A 86 -34.33 -14.89 8.17
C ARG A 86 -33.57 -14.87 6.86
N GLY A 87 -34.24 -14.55 5.73
CA GLY A 87 -33.61 -14.39 4.43
C GLY A 87 -32.56 -13.29 4.46
N LEU A 88 -32.94 -12.08 4.86
CA LEU A 88 -32.05 -10.93 4.94
C LEU A 88 -30.83 -11.16 5.87
N LEU A 89 -31.02 -11.80 7.01
CA LEU A 89 -29.91 -12.12 7.91
C LEU A 89 -28.96 -13.14 7.30
N ARG A 90 -29.46 -14.16 6.59
CA ARG A 90 -28.60 -15.09 5.83
C ARG A 90 -27.81 -14.38 4.75
N ASP A 91 -28.48 -13.54 3.94
CA ASP A 91 -27.82 -12.80 2.85
C ASP A 91 -26.67 -11.92 3.39
N VAL A 92 -26.87 -11.27 4.55
CA VAL A 92 -25.80 -10.49 5.23
C VAL A 92 -24.67 -11.41 5.69
N ASP A 93 -24.99 -12.55 6.32
CA ASP A 93 -23.98 -13.50 6.80
C ASP A 93 -23.20 -14.13 5.62
N GLU A 94 -23.87 -14.41 4.51
CA GLU A 94 -23.26 -14.88 3.27
C GLU A 94 -22.34 -13.81 2.65
N ALA A 95 -22.80 -12.55 2.59
CA ALA A 95 -21.96 -11.44 2.10
C ALA A 95 -20.70 -11.25 2.94
N VAL A 96 -20.83 -11.29 4.27
CA VAL A 96 -19.70 -11.21 5.19
C VAL A 96 -18.75 -12.40 5.01
N SER A 97 -19.31 -13.62 4.87
CA SER A 97 -18.51 -14.83 4.66
C SER A 97 -17.77 -14.80 3.32
N ALA A 98 -18.44 -14.39 2.25
CA ALA A 98 -17.83 -14.23 0.93
C ALA A 98 -16.69 -13.21 0.96
N THR A 99 -16.91 -12.05 1.62
CA THR A 99 -15.87 -11.03 1.78
C THR A 99 -14.65 -11.55 2.55
N ARG A 100 -14.88 -12.29 3.64
CA ARG A 100 -13.79 -12.93 4.41
C ARG A 100 -13.04 -13.98 3.60
N SER A 101 -13.73 -14.75 2.77
CA SER A 101 -13.12 -15.76 1.89
C SER A 101 -12.21 -15.10 0.85
N VAL A 102 -12.67 -14.03 0.19
CA VAL A 102 -11.87 -13.27 -0.77
C VAL A 102 -10.66 -12.64 -0.08
N GLY A 103 -10.84 -12.03 1.09
CA GLY A 103 -9.74 -11.48 1.87
C GLY A 103 -8.71 -12.53 2.28
N GLY A 104 -9.16 -13.70 2.73
CA GLY A 104 -8.27 -14.81 3.09
C GLY A 104 -7.50 -15.39 1.90
N GLU A 105 -8.13 -15.50 0.73
CA GLU A 105 -7.46 -15.93 -0.50
C GLU A 105 -6.40 -14.93 -0.97
N LEU A 106 -6.71 -13.64 -0.86
CA LEU A 106 -5.79 -12.56 -1.22
C LEU A 106 -4.56 -12.54 -0.31
N LEU A 107 -4.76 -12.62 1.03
CA LEU A 107 -3.67 -12.72 2.00
C LEU A 107 -2.82 -13.98 1.80
N ALA A 108 -3.45 -15.13 1.52
CA ALA A 108 -2.73 -16.35 1.21
C ALA A 108 -1.91 -16.23 -0.09
N ARG A 109 -2.39 -15.50 -1.10
CA ARG A 109 -1.65 -15.23 -2.33
C ARG A 109 -0.42 -14.36 -2.06
N ILE A 110 -0.56 -13.31 -1.25
CA ILE A 110 0.55 -12.45 -0.81
C ILE A 110 1.58 -13.27 -0.02
N GLY A 111 1.14 -14.07 0.97
CA GLY A 111 2.02 -14.94 1.75
C GLY A 111 2.84 -15.89 0.88
N ARG A 112 2.19 -16.65 -0.01
CA ARG A 112 2.88 -17.55 -0.94
C ARG A 112 3.90 -16.82 -1.84
N HIS A 113 3.66 -15.56 -2.15
CA HIS A 113 4.60 -14.77 -2.94
C HIS A 113 5.92 -14.57 -2.21
N TRP A 114 5.89 -14.31 -0.90
CA TRP A 114 7.08 -14.10 -0.08
C TRP A 114 7.75 -15.41 0.44
N GLU A 115 7.03 -16.53 0.48
CA GLU A 115 7.52 -17.81 1.01
C GLU A 115 8.87 -18.23 0.40
N SER A 116 8.97 -18.21 -0.94
CA SER A 116 10.19 -18.63 -1.64
C SER A 116 11.42 -17.77 -1.34
N PHE A 117 11.18 -16.48 -1.01
CA PHE A 117 12.25 -15.57 -0.63
C PHE A 117 12.62 -15.73 0.86
N ALA A 118 11.63 -15.90 1.73
CA ALA A 118 11.85 -16.07 3.16
C ALA A 118 12.58 -17.36 3.54
N GLU A 119 12.48 -18.41 2.70
CA GLU A 119 13.17 -19.68 2.91
C GLU A 119 14.68 -19.63 2.58
N VAL A 120 15.14 -18.61 1.84
CA VAL A 120 16.53 -18.49 1.44
C VAL A 120 17.37 -17.87 2.55
N SER A 121 18.49 -18.50 2.86
CA SER A 121 19.43 -17.96 3.84
C SER A 121 20.04 -16.64 3.36
N PRO A 122 20.01 -15.57 4.16
CA PRO A 122 20.70 -14.32 3.81
C PRO A 122 22.20 -14.45 3.59
N ALA A 123 22.80 -15.55 4.02
CA ALA A 123 24.21 -15.86 3.81
C ALA A 123 24.50 -16.36 2.38
N ASP A 124 23.52 -16.93 1.69
CA ASP A 124 23.64 -17.33 0.27
C ASP A 124 23.11 -16.24 -0.65
N LEU A 125 23.96 -15.24 -0.88
CA LEU A 125 23.59 -14.07 -1.67
C LEU A 125 23.17 -14.41 -3.11
N GLN A 126 23.79 -15.42 -3.72
CA GLN A 126 23.48 -15.79 -5.10
C GLN A 126 22.10 -16.43 -5.18
N GLU A 127 21.77 -17.34 -4.28
CA GLU A 127 20.44 -17.95 -4.20
C GLU A 127 19.38 -16.89 -3.85
N LEU A 128 19.69 -15.97 -2.95
CA LEU A 128 18.83 -14.85 -2.57
C LEU A 128 18.49 -13.95 -3.77
N ARG A 129 19.49 -13.63 -4.62
CA ARG A 129 19.29 -12.86 -5.84
C ARG A 129 18.38 -13.59 -6.84
N VAL A 130 18.61 -14.88 -7.02
CA VAL A 130 17.77 -15.72 -7.91
C VAL A 130 16.33 -15.77 -7.39
N ALA A 131 16.14 -15.98 -6.08
CA ALA A 131 14.80 -16.00 -5.47
C ALA A 131 14.10 -14.64 -5.61
N PHE A 132 14.81 -13.54 -5.40
CA PHE A 132 14.23 -12.20 -5.56
C PHE A 132 13.83 -11.90 -7.01
N GLU A 133 14.66 -12.25 -8.00
CA GLU A 133 14.31 -12.11 -9.42
C GLU A 133 13.09 -12.98 -9.79
N ALA A 134 13.04 -14.23 -9.29
CA ALA A 134 11.90 -15.12 -9.52
C ALA A 134 10.61 -14.55 -8.90
N LEU A 135 10.70 -13.95 -7.72
CA LEU A 135 9.61 -13.29 -7.03
C LEU A 135 9.05 -12.11 -7.86
N GLN A 136 9.91 -11.23 -8.35
CA GLN A 136 9.52 -10.11 -9.20
C GLN A 136 9.02 -10.56 -10.58
N GLY A 137 9.62 -11.61 -11.14
CA GLY A 137 9.29 -12.17 -12.45
C GLY A 137 7.90 -12.83 -12.56
N GLN A 138 7.19 -13.01 -11.46
CA GLN A 138 5.80 -13.53 -11.45
C GLN A 138 4.79 -12.55 -12.04
N PHE A 139 5.13 -11.27 -12.15
CA PHE A 139 4.23 -10.25 -12.65
C PHE A 139 4.45 -10.00 -14.14
N GLU A 140 3.33 -9.95 -14.86
CA GLU A 140 3.36 -9.62 -16.28
C GLU A 140 3.52 -8.10 -16.48
N LEU A 141 4.19 -7.73 -17.56
CA LEU A 141 4.27 -6.36 -17.98
C LEU A 141 2.89 -5.88 -18.47
N PRO A 142 2.43 -4.66 -18.12
CA PRO A 142 1.19 -4.12 -18.68
C PRO A 142 1.21 -4.12 -20.22
N PRO A 143 0.07 -4.41 -20.90
CA PRO A 143 0.07 -4.70 -22.34
C PRO A 143 0.50 -3.53 -23.23
N ASN A 144 0.34 -2.28 -22.76
CA ASN A 144 0.67 -1.07 -23.53
C ASN A 144 2.03 -0.47 -23.16
N ILE A 145 2.93 -1.29 -22.63
CA ILE A 145 4.26 -0.86 -22.21
C ILE A 145 5.32 -1.45 -23.12
N SER A 146 6.22 -0.61 -23.57
CA SER A 146 7.46 -1.03 -24.24
C SER A 146 8.66 -0.91 -23.30
N VAL A 147 9.63 -1.81 -23.50
CA VAL A 147 10.85 -1.86 -22.70
C VAL A 147 12.04 -1.88 -23.65
N ARG A 148 13.02 -1.01 -23.42
CA ARG A 148 14.28 -1.01 -24.14
C ARG A 148 15.46 -0.76 -23.23
N SER A 149 16.61 -1.36 -23.55
CA SER A 149 17.85 -1.14 -22.80
C SER A 149 18.34 0.29 -23.00
N VAL A 150 18.88 0.87 -21.93
CA VAL A 150 19.53 2.19 -21.94
C VAL A 150 20.86 2.13 -21.20
N ASN A 151 21.74 3.08 -21.50
CA ASN A 151 22.92 3.37 -20.69
C ASN A 151 22.75 4.77 -20.11
N ALA A 152 22.37 4.83 -18.83
CA ALA A 152 22.07 6.06 -18.13
C ALA A 152 23.34 6.68 -17.52
N GLY A 153 24.18 7.31 -18.35
CA GLY A 153 25.42 7.94 -17.88
C GLY A 153 26.51 6.95 -17.46
N GLY A 154 26.59 5.80 -18.10
CA GLY A 154 27.51 4.71 -17.78
C GLY A 154 26.87 3.62 -16.90
N VAL A 155 25.63 3.82 -16.47
CA VAL A 155 24.86 2.83 -15.70
C VAL A 155 23.91 2.09 -16.64
N PRO A 156 24.03 0.77 -16.83
CA PRO A 156 23.05 -0.02 -17.56
C PRO A 156 21.67 0.12 -16.96
N GLY A 157 20.62 -0.14 -17.72
CA GLY A 157 19.26 -0.13 -17.19
C GLY A 157 18.22 -0.27 -18.28
N LEU A 158 16.97 -0.06 -17.90
CA LEU A 158 15.83 -0.13 -18.79
C LEU A 158 15.11 1.23 -18.85
N LEU A 159 14.61 1.54 -20.03
CA LEU A 159 13.59 2.55 -20.25
C LEU A 159 12.28 1.84 -20.51
N VAL A 160 11.30 2.11 -19.67
CA VAL A 160 9.96 1.54 -19.66
C VAL A 160 8.98 2.65 -20.03
N THR A 161 8.29 2.54 -21.15
CA THR A 161 7.46 3.63 -21.69
C THR A 161 6.06 3.15 -22.07
N PRO A 162 5.01 3.96 -21.77
CA PRO A 162 3.68 3.69 -22.30
C PRO A 162 3.63 3.89 -23.81
N GLN A 163 2.65 3.28 -24.47
CA GLN A 163 2.37 3.46 -25.88
C GLN A 163 1.13 4.34 -26.08
N PRO A 164 1.18 5.44 -26.88
CA PRO A 164 2.34 5.93 -27.64
C PRO A 164 3.53 6.33 -26.77
N GLU A 165 4.74 6.29 -27.32
CA GLU A 165 5.98 6.55 -26.57
C GLU A 165 6.02 8.00 -26.06
N GLU A 166 6.16 8.17 -24.75
CA GLU A 166 6.27 9.46 -24.07
C GLU A 166 7.70 9.67 -23.51
N PRO A 167 8.17 10.92 -23.43
CA PRO A 167 9.47 11.21 -22.81
C PRO A 167 9.56 10.69 -21.39
N ALA A 168 10.74 10.21 -21.00
CA ALA A 168 10.96 9.76 -19.62
C ALA A 168 11.16 10.94 -18.68
N THR A 169 10.29 11.03 -17.68
CA THR A 169 10.38 12.00 -16.58
C THR A 169 10.48 11.32 -15.20
N LEU A 170 10.47 10.00 -15.13
CA LEU A 170 10.63 9.23 -13.90
C LEU A 170 11.99 8.52 -13.88
N LEU A 171 12.73 8.65 -12.78
CA LEU A 171 13.86 7.81 -12.40
C LEU A 171 13.41 6.92 -11.26
N TYR A 172 13.41 5.59 -11.45
CA TYR A 172 13.00 4.63 -10.44
C TYR A 172 14.20 3.86 -9.91
N LEU A 173 14.48 3.98 -8.61
CA LEU A 173 15.54 3.29 -7.89
C LEU A 173 14.92 2.13 -7.11
N HIS A 174 15.16 0.92 -7.56
CA HIS A 174 14.50 -0.27 -7.03
C HIS A 174 14.92 -0.65 -5.61
N GLY A 175 14.05 -1.38 -4.90
CA GLY A 175 14.33 -1.99 -3.61
C GLY A 175 15.23 -3.23 -3.70
N GLY A 176 15.24 -4.03 -2.62
CA GLY A 176 16.05 -5.24 -2.53
C GLY A 176 17.28 -5.12 -1.64
N GLY A 177 17.22 -4.26 -0.62
CA GLY A 177 18.22 -4.18 0.44
C GLY A 177 19.62 -3.75 -0.02
N TYR A 178 19.77 -3.11 -1.16
CA TYR A 178 21.04 -2.75 -1.82
C TYR A 178 21.88 -3.96 -2.29
N VAL A 179 21.38 -5.19 -2.12
CA VAL A 179 22.11 -6.44 -2.40
C VAL A 179 21.42 -7.30 -3.46
N THR A 180 20.12 -7.08 -3.71
CA THR A 180 19.30 -7.80 -4.68
C THR A 180 18.52 -6.84 -5.57
N GLY A 181 17.81 -7.38 -6.57
CA GLY A 181 16.99 -6.61 -7.50
C GLY A 181 17.72 -6.20 -8.78
N SER A 182 16.95 -5.89 -9.80
CA SER A 182 17.43 -5.44 -11.09
C SER A 182 16.36 -4.64 -11.83
N ALA A 183 16.76 -3.85 -12.83
CA ALA A 183 15.84 -3.18 -13.73
C ALA A 183 14.91 -4.18 -14.44
N PHE A 184 15.42 -5.39 -14.71
CA PHE A 184 14.63 -6.44 -15.36
C PHE A 184 13.52 -6.98 -14.45
N GLY A 185 13.80 -7.27 -13.19
CA GLY A 185 12.80 -7.70 -12.20
C GLY A 185 11.73 -6.64 -11.98
N TYR A 186 12.13 -5.39 -11.87
CA TYR A 186 11.23 -4.27 -11.57
C TYR A 186 10.44 -3.69 -12.76
N ARG A 187 10.67 -4.19 -14.00
CA ARG A 187 9.96 -3.69 -15.18
C ARG A 187 8.42 -3.77 -15.08
N PRO A 188 7.78 -4.78 -14.44
CA PRO A 188 6.33 -4.81 -14.31
C PRO A 188 5.80 -3.66 -13.44
N LEU A 189 6.39 -3.41 -12.28
CA LEU A 189 6.02 -2.31 -11.39
C LEU A 189 6.30 -0.95 -12.05
N ALA A 190 7.48 -0.80 -12.65
CA ALA A 190 7.83 0.42 -13.40
C ALA A 190 6.88 0.65 -14.59
N GLY A 191 6.43 -0.43 -15.25
CA GLY A 191 5.44 -0.37 -16.33
C GLY A 191 4.07 0.09 -15.85
N ALA A 192 3.60 -0.47 -14.74
CA ALA A 192 2.35 -0.03 -14.12
C ALA A 192 2.42 1.44 -13.68
N LEU A 193 3.53 1.87 -13.09
CA LEU A 193 3.74 3.28 -12.73
C LEU A 193 3.82 4.18 -13.97
N ALA A 194 4.50 3.74 -15.05
CA ALA A 194 4.57 4.47 -16.32
C ALA A 194 3.18 4.69 -16.93
N GLU A 195 2.34 3.67 -16.94
CA GLU A 195 0.96 3.74 -17.42
C GLU A 195 0.13 4.73 -16.59
N GLN A 196 0.19 4.64 -15.25
CA GLN A 196 -0.55 5.54 -14.37
C GLN A 196 -0.03 6.99 -14.41
N ALA A 197 1.26 7.19 -14.63
CA ALA A 197 1.88 8.51 -14.73
C ALA A 197 1.75 9.13 -16.14
N GLY A 198 1.55 8.32 -17.17
CA GLY A 198 1.57 8.77 -18.58
C GLY A 198 2.95 9.26 -19.04
N THR A 199 4.03 8.65 -18.55
CA THR A 199 5.41 9.05 -18.87
C THR A 199 6.37 7.87 -18.83
N GLY A 200 7.53 7.99 -19.49
CA GLY A 200 8.56 6.96 -19.39
C GLY A 200 9.27 6.94 -18.04
N VAL A 201 9.69 5.74 -17.65
CA VAL A 201 10.43 5.44 -16.42
C VAL A 201 11.80 4.89 -16.77
N VAL A 202 12.87 5.50 -16.28
CA VAL A 202 14.23 4.97 -16.35
C VAL A 202 14.49 4.17 -15.07
N VAL A 203 14.82 2.90 -15.21
CA VAL A 203 15.19 2.00 -14.11
C VAL A 203 16.65 1.60 -14.30
N PRO A 204 17.61 2.19 -13.56
CA PRO A 204 19.01 1.81 -13.66
C PRO A 204 19.28 0.51 -12.89
N ASP A 205 20.15 -0.34 -13.46
CA ASP A 205 20.83 -1.42 -12.75
C ASP A 205 22.02 -0.83 -11.99
N TYR A 206 21.74 -0.14 -10.90
CA TYR A 206 22.78 0.43 -10.06
C TYR A 206 23.62 -0.68 -9.40
N ARG A 207 24.88 -0.38 -9.14
CA ARG A 207 25.83 -1.35 -8.55
C ARG A 207 25.39 -1.78 -7.16
N LEU A 208 25.33 -3.10 -6.94
CA LEU A 208 24.90 -3.73 -5.71
C LEU A 208 26.09 -4.12 -4.81
N ALA A 209 25.84 -4.15 -3.52
CA ALA A 209 26.75 -4.74 -2.54
C ALA A 209 26.63 -6.29 -2.53
N PRO A 210 27.65 -7.01 -2.06
CA PRO A 210 28.93 -6.55 -1.51
C PRO A 210 29.98 -6.20 -2.57
N GLU A 211 29.73 -6.51 -3.86
CA GLU A 211 30.71 -6.26 -4.94
C GLU A 211 31.01 -4.77 -5.06
N HIS A 212 30.02 -3.92 -4.79
CA HIS A 212 30.13 -2.47 -4.85
C HIS A 212 29.40 -1.86 -3.64
N PRO A 213 30.02 -1.79 -2.47
CA PRO A 213 29.41 -1.23 -1.27
C PRO A 213 29.19 0.29 -1.42
N PHE A 214 28.58 0.88 -0.41
CA PHE A 214 28.42 2.35 -0.32
C PHE A 214 29.78 3.06 -0.61
N PRO A 215 29.79 4.12 -1.43
CA PRO A 215 28.66 4.86 -1.98
C PRO A 215 28.30 4.50 -3.45
N ALA A 216 28.71 3.34 -3.97
CA ALA A 216 28.61 3.02 -5.38
C ALA A 216 27.19 3.17 -5.97
N ALA A 217 26.15 2.71 -5.26
CA ALA A 217 24.76 2.85 -5.69
C ALA A 217 24.34 4.33 -5.76
N VAL A 218 24.77 5.16 -4.81
CA VAL A 218 24.47 6.59 -4.77
C VAL A 218 25.10 7.32 -5.96
N GLU A 219 26.35 6.97 -6.30
CA GLU A 219 27.03 7.52 -7.49
C GLU A 219 26.30 7.16 -8.77
N ASP A 220 25.78 5.92 -8.87
CA ASP A 220 25.04 5.45 -10.05
C ASP A 220 23.68 6.15 -10.16
N ALA A 221 22.97 6.35 -9.06
CA ALA A 221 21.72 7.10 -9.01
C ALA A 221 21.93 8.55 -9.49
N VAL A 222 22.97 9.23 -8.96
CA VAL A 222 23.33 10.61 -9.38
C VAL A 222 23.73 10.66 -10.85
N ARG A 223 24.49 9.67 -11.36
CA ARG A 223 24.87 9.61 -12.78
C ARG A 223 23.66 9.44 -13.69
N SER A 224 22.73 8.56 -13.31
CA SER A 224 21.49 8.32 -14.05
C SER A 224 20.61 9.57 -14.07
N TYR A 225 20.46 10.25 -12.94
CA TYR A 225 19.74 11.52 -12.86
C TYR A 225 20.37 12.60 -13.77
N ARG A 226 21.70 12.79 -13.71
CA ARG A 226 22.42 13.75 -14.55
C ARG A 226 22.29 13.43 -16.04
N TRP A 227 22.28 12.15 -16.39
CA TRP A 227 22.06 11.71 -17.77
C TRP A 227 20.67 12.11 -18.28
N MET A 228 19.62 11.97 -17.46
CA MET A 228 18.27 12.44 -17.81
C MET A 228 18.23 13.95 -18.02
N LEU A 229 18.85 14.74 -17.14
CA LEU A 229 18.99 16.20 -17.31
C LEU A 229 19.70 16.55 -18.62
N GLY A 230 20.81 15.85 -18.94
CA GLY A 230 21.58 16.05 -20.18
C GLY A 230 20.81 15.71 -21.45
N ARG A 231 19.72 14.97 -21.35
CA ARG A 231 18.80 14.66 -22.46
C ARG A 231 17.59 15.59 -22.56
N GLY A 232 17.60 16.65 -21.75
CA GLY A 232 16.56 17.68 -21.79
C GLY A 232 15.34 17.40 -20.91
N ALA A 233 15.41 16.38 -20.04
CA ALA A 233 14.35 16.18 -19.04
C ALA A 233 14.42 17.33 -18.02
N THR A 234 13.37 18.16 -17.97
CA THR A 234 13.35 19.37 -17.11
C THR A 234 12.59 19.18 -15.81
N ARG A 235 11.79 18.12 -15.71
CA ARG A 235 10.87 17.87 -14.60
C ARG A 235 10.91 16.42 -14.19
N ILE A 236 12.06 16.01 -13.66
CA ILE A 236 12.29 14.64 -13.24
C ILE A 236 11.63 14.42 -11.88
N ILE A 237 10.89 13.32 -11.75
CA ILE A 237 10.48 12.74 -10.48
C ILE A 237 11.44 11.59 -10.16
N VAL A 238 11.92 11.51 -8.92
CA VAL A 238 12.71 10.36 -8.47
C VAL A 238 11.87 9.53 -7.54
N ALA A 239 11.73 8.24 -7.85
CA ALA A 239 10.89 7.30 -7.11
C ALA A 239 11.70 6.08 -6.67
N GLY A 240 11.25 5.39 -5.64
CA GLY A 240 11.82 4.12 -5.20
C GLY A 240 10.95 3.42 -4.18
N ASP A 241 11.30 2.18 -3.89
CA ASP A 241 10.65 1.32 -2.88
C ASP A 241 11.68 0.79 -1.88
N SER A 242 11.26 0.55 -0.64
CA SER A 242 12.11 -0.06 0.40
C SER A 242 13.49 0.62 0.51
N ALA A 243 14.58 -0.13 0.34
CA ALA A 243 15.96 0.37 0.29
C ALA A 243 16.19 1.39 -0.84
N GLY A 244 15.44 1.26 -1.95
CA GLY A 244 15.46 2.24 -3.03
C GLY A 244 15.01 3.62 -2.56
N CYS A 245 14.15 3.73 -1.55
CA CYS A 245 13.79 5.02 -0.94
C CYS A 245 14.97 5.66 -0.22
N GLY A 246 15.74 4.89 0.52
CA GLY A 246 16.99 5.37 1.13
C GLY A 246 17.95 5.87 0.05
N LEU A 247 18.08 5.12 -1.05
CA LEU A 247 18.90 5.51 -2.19
C LEU A 247 18.39 6.79 -2.88
N VAL A 248 17.07 6.96 -3.01
CA VAL A 248 16.45 8.20 -3.51
C VAL A 248 16.89 9.39 -2.66
N LEU A 249 16.72 9.30 -1.33
CA LEU A 249 17.09 10.39 -0.42
C LEU A 249 18.60 10.67 -0.43
N SER A 250 19.43 9.62 -0.47
CA SER A 250 20.89 9.76 -0.63
C SER A 250 21.26 10.46 -1.93
N CYS A 251 20.58 10.13 -3.03
CA CYS A 251 20.73 10.80 -4.31
C CYS A 251 20.37 12.29 -4.18
N LEU A 252 19.21 12.63 -3.61
CA LEU A 252 18.76 14.01 -3.44
C LEU A 252 19.74 14.82 -2.58
N LEU A 253 20.21 14.27 -1.48
CA LEU A 253 21.21 14.90 -0.61
C LEU A 253 22.53 15.13 -1.35
N SER A 254 22.97 14.17 -2.17
CA SER A 254 24.14 14.31 -3.03
C SER A 254 23.94 15.40 -4.11
N LEU A 255 22.75 15.50 -4.72
CA LEU A 255 22.41 16.57 -5.65
C LEU A 255 22.49 17.94 -4.97
N LYS A 256 21.92 18.06 -3.75
CA LYS A 256 21.98 19.29 -2.92
C LYS A 256 23.43 19.69 -2.62
N GLN A 257 24.27 18.76 -2.17
CA GLN A 257 25.69 18.99 -1.90
C GLN A 257 26.46 19.46 -3.14
N GLN A 258 26.15 18.87 -4.31
CA GLN A 258 26.79 19.19 -5.59
C GLN A 258 26.18 20.44 -6.27
N ARG A 259 25.13 21.04 -5.67
CA ARG A 259 24.38 22.18 -6.21
C ARG A 259 23.82 21.89 -7.63
N LEU A 260 23.40 20.66 -7.87
CA LEU A 260 22.73 20.25 -9.09
C LEU A 260 21.24 20.62 -9.05
N PRO A 261 20.59 20.78 -10.21
CA PRO A 261 19.14 20.99 -10.24
C PRO A 261 18.42 19.88 -9.50
N MET A 262 17.50 20.26 -8.63
CA MET A 262 16.68 19.30 -7.88
C MET A 262 15.54 18.75 -8.75
N PRO A 263 15.08 17.51 -8.53
CA PRO A 263 13.89 16.99 -9.18
C PRO A 263 12.65 17.78 -8.81
N ALA A 264 11.61 17.64 -9.62
CA ALA A 264 10.33 18.32 -9.39
C ALA A 264 9.53 17.71 -8.23
N GLY A 265 9.77 16.44 -7.92
CA GLY A 265 9.10 15.73 -6.83
C GLY A 265 9.76 14.38 -6.54
N THR A 266 9.29 13.73 -5.49
CA THR A 266 9.83 12.45 -5.00
C THR A 266 8.67 11.53 -4.59
N ILE A 267 8.79 10.23 -4.92
CA ILE A 267 7.84 9.20 -4.50
C ILE A 267 8.58 8.10 -3.76
N LEU A 268 8.11 7.76 -2.57
CA LEU A 268 8.73 6.79 -1.68
C LEU A 268 7.70 5.73 -1.28
N PHE A 269 7.91 4.49 -1.72
CA PHE A 269 7.07 3.34 -1.43
C PHE A 269 7.65 2.51 -0.30
N CYS A 270 6.93 2.35 0.82
CA CYS A 270 7.34 1.55 1.97
C CYS A 270 8.81 1.81 2.39
N PRO A 271 9.17 3.07 2.72
CA PRO A 271 10.56 3.49 2.79
C PRO A 271 11.38 2.81 3.89
N TRP A 272 12.55 2.28 3.51
CA TRP A 272 13.63 1.90 4.43
C TRP A 272 14.70 2.99 4.41
N VAL A 273 14.78 3.78 5.48
CA VAL A 273 15.60 5.00 5.52
C VAL A 273 16.51 5.10 6.74
N ASP A 274 16.48 4.10 7.64
CA ASP A 274 17.35 4.04 8.80
C ASP A 274 18.14 2.72 8.81
N LEU A 275 19.42 2.83 8.54
CA LEU A 275 20.35 1.69 8.57
C LEU A 275 21.04 1.51 9.93
N THR A 276 20.70 2.33 10.94
CA THR A 276 21.34 2.24 12.28
C THR A 276 20.71 1.18 13.14
N GLU A 277 19.45 0.79 12.89
CA GLU A 277 18.63 -0.06 13.77
C GLU A 277 18.56 0.40 15.23
N ALA A 278 19.05 1.62 15.52
CA ALA A 278 19.17 2.14 16.87
C ALA A 278 17.79 2.48 17.45
N GLY A 279 17.46 1.89 18.59
CA GLY A 279 16.30 2.27 19.39
C GLY A 279 14.94 1.71 18.94
N ARG A 280 14.88 0.81 17.98
CA ARG A 280 13.62 0.23 17.51
C ARG A 280 13.13 -0.87 18.43
N THR A 281 12.03 -0.62 19.11
CA THR A 281 11.31 -1.57 19.97
C THR A 281 10.09 -2.12 19.23
N ARG A 282 10.28 -2.81 18.11
CA ARG A 282 9.20 -3.55 17.42
C ARG A 282 9.34 -5.06 17.67
N PRO A 283 8.27 -5.84 17.55
CA PRO A 283 8.39 -7.31 17.56
C PRO A 283 9.34 -7.80 16.46
N PRO A 284 10.07 -8.91 16.69
CA PRO A 284 10.89 -9.54 15.65
C PRO A 284 10.07 -9.84 14.41
N HIS A 285 10.63 -9.61 13.22
CA HIS A 285 10.03 -9.87 11.94
C HIS A 285 10.90 -10.80 11.10
N GLU A 286 10.32 -11.59 10.23
CA GLU A 286 11.04 -12.56 9.38
C GLU A 286 12.10 -11.93 8.48
N PHE A 287 11.94 -10.65 8.11
CA PHE A 287 12.92 -9.90 7.31
C PHE A 287 14.07 -9.27 8.11
N ASP A 288 14.14 -9.43 9.43
CA ASP A 288 15.18 -8.78 10.24
C ASP A 288 16.57 -9.28 9.96
N ASP A 289 16.71 -10.59 9.72
CA ASP A 289 18.01 -11.18 9.39
C ASP A 289 18.48 -10.74 8.00
N PHE A 290 17.58 -10.66 7.03
CA PHE A 290 17.87 -10.10 5.71
C PHE A 290 18.32 -8.64 5.80
N ARG A 291 17.57 -7.81 6.54
CA ARG A 291 17.91 -6.38 6.74
C ARG A 291 19.28 -6.23 7.37
N ARG A 292 19.57 -6.96 8.45
CA ARG A 292 20.85 -6.88 9.15
C ARG A 292 22.02 -7.32 8.28
N ALA A 293 21.86 -8.41 7.52
CA ALA A 293 22.86 -8.87 6.57
C ALA A 293 23.11 -7.83 5.47
N SER A 294 22.04 -7.27 4.90
CA SER A 294 22.10 -6.25 3.85
C SER A 294 22.82 -4.99 4.30
N VAL A 295 22.53 -4.49 5.52
CA VAL A 295 23.23 -3.34 6.10
C VAL A 295 24.74 -3.61 6.21
N GLY A 296 25.12 -4.78 6.72
CA GLY A 296 26.53 -5.16 6.86
C GLY A 296 27.27 -5.18 5.52
N LEU A 297 26.64 -5.76 4.49
CA LEU A 297 27.19 -5.84 3.13
C LEU A 297 27.25 -4.48 2.44
N TYR A 298 26.18 -3.67 2.56
CA TYR A 298 26.10 -2.38 1.91
C TYR A 298 27.07 -1.35 2.52
N LEU A 299 27.09 -1.25 3.83
CA LEU A 299 27.97 -0.29 4.52
C LEU A 299 29.43 -0.71 4.48
N ALA A 300 29.76 -2.00 4.55
CA ALA A 300 31.13 -2.54 4.55
C ALA A 300 32.05 -1.83 5.57
N GLY A 301 31.50 -1.48 6.75
CA GLY A 301 32.18 -0.76 7.79
C GLY A 301 32.06 0.78 7.72
N HIS A 302 31.37 1.34 6.72
CA HIS A 302 31.03 2.76 6.71
C HIS A 302 30.06 3.09 7.86
N PRO A 303 30.21 4.25 8.55
CA PRO A 303 29.36 4.61 9.67
C PRO A 303 27.88 4.74 9.26
N ALA A 304 26.99 3.99 9.91
CA ALA A 304 25.55 4.05 9.65
C ALA A 304 24.89 5.39 10.02
N GLY A 305 25.56 6.22 10.81
CA GLY A 305 25.11 7.58 11.15
C GLY A 305 25.47 8.65 10.11
N ASP A 306 26.11 8.28 8.99
CA ASP A 306 26.35 9.23 7.89
C ASP A 306 25.00 9.69 7.29
N PRO A 307 24.76 11.01 7.14
CA PRO A 307 23.53 11.55 6.59
C PRO A 307 23.15 10.99 5.19
N LEU A 308 24.13 10.52 4.41
CA LEU A 308 23.85 9.91 3.10
C LEU A 308 23.33 8.46 3.20
N VAL A 309 23.50 7.79 4.33
CA VAL A 309 22.94 6.44 4.55
C VAL A 309 21.83 6.42 5.60
N ASN A 310 21.72 7.50 6.38
CA ASN A 310 20.62 7.71 7.34
C ASN A 310 20.00 9.10 7.10
N PRO A 311 19.08 9.22 6.16
CA PRO A 311 18.40 10.49 5.86
C PRO A 311 17.66 11.12 7.04
N LEU A 312 17.27 10.34 8.07
CA LEU A 312 16.65 10.87 9.29
C LEU A 312 17.62 11.71 10.13
N ALA A 313 18.94 11.56 9.91
CA ALA A 313 19.97 12.40 10.53
C ALA A 313 20.38 13.58 9.65
N ALA A 314 19.85 13.70 8.44
CA ALA A 314 20.21 14.73 7.46
C ALA A 314 19.33 15.98 7.57
N ASP A 315 19.86 17.13 7.14
CA ASP A 315 19.04 18.33 6.86
C ASP A 315 18.33 18.17 5.51
N LEU A 316 17.00 17.93 5.56
CA LEU A 316 16.15 17.76 4.38
C LEU A 316 15.65 19.09 3.79
N ALA A 317 15.94 20.24 4.39
CA ALA A 317 15.48 21.54 3.90
C ALA A 317 15.85 21.75 2.42
N GLY A 318 14.89 22.20 1.62
CA GLY A 318 15.06 22.44 0.19
C GLY A 318 15.03 21.19 -0.70
N LEU A 319 14.74 20.01 -0.16
CA LEU A 319 14.36 18.85 -0.97
C LEU A 319 12.99 19.05 -1.64
N PRO A 320 12.72 18.37 -2.76
CA PRO A 320 11.47 18.56 -3.50
C PRO A 320 10.26 18.00 -2.73
N PRO A 321 9.03 18.36 -3.14
CA PRO A 321 7.82 17.76 -2.61
C PRO A 321 7.86 16.23 -2.62
N MET A 322 7.35 15.59 -1.55
CA MET A 322 7.41 14.14 -1.36
C MET A 322 6.02 13.54 -1.22
N LEU A 323 5.78 12.45 -1.95
CA LEU A 323 4.70 11.50 -1.71
C LEU A 323 5.28 10.26 -1.04
N ILE A 324 4.83 9.95 0.18
CA ILE A 324 5.24 8.77 0.93
C ILE A 324 4.03 7.86 1.07
N GLN A 325 4.15 6.60 0.64
CA GLN A 325 3.10 5.60 0.77
C GLN A 325 3.60 4.42 1.60
N ALA A 326 2.78 3.94 2.54
CA ALA A 326 3.11 2.80 3.40
C ALA A 326 1.88 1.93 3.65
N ALA A 327 2.09 0.71 4.11
CA ALA A 327 1.04 -0.21 4.53
C ALA A 327 0.92 -0.27 6.07
N THR A 328 -0.29 -0.56 6.58
CA THR A 328 -0.53 -0.64 8.04
C THR A 328 0.24 -1.77 8.72
N GLY A 329 0.48 -2.88 8.00
CA GLY A 329 1.24 -4.02 8.50
C GLY A 329 2.71 -4.06 8.02
N ASP A 330 3.21 -2.98 7.42
CA ASP A 330 4.60 -2.88 6.99
C ASP A 330 5.54 -2.82 8.21
N PRO A 331 6.55 -3.69 8.32
CA PRO A 331 7.53 -3.63 9.41
C PRO A 331 8.35 -2.32 9.42
N LEU A 332 8.33 -1.54 8.32
CA LEU A 332 9.00 -0.26 8.18
C LEU A 332 8.07 0.96 8.38
N LEU A 333 6.82 0.74 8.79
CA LEU A 333 5.82 1.82 8.95
C LEU A 333 6.30 2.95 9.87
N ASP A 334 6.99 2.62 10.96
CA ASP A 334 7.49 3.63 11.88
C ASP A 334 8.60 4.49 11.25
N GLU A 335 9.43 3.91 10.37
CA GLU A 335 10.41 4.68 9.58
C GLU A 335 9.73 5.67 8.62
N ALA A 336 8.65 5.24 7.98
CA ALA A 336 7.85 6.11 7.12
C ALA A 336 7.23 7.28 7.91
N ARG A 337 6.77 7.03 9.16
CA ARG A 337 6.24 8.06 10.06
C ARG A 337 7.32 9.03 10.55
N ASP A 338 8.48 8.50 10.91
CA ASP A 338 9.60 9.32 11.31
C ASP A 338 10.07 10.20 10.15
N LEU A 339 10.13 9.66 8.94
CA LEU A 339 10.52 10.39 7.76
C LEU A 339 9.55 11.54 7.43
N ILE A 340 8.23 11.30 7.46
CA ILE A 340 7.24 12.36 7.17
C ILE A 340 7.34 13.49 8.19
N ASN A 341 7.47 13.18 9.47
CA ASN A 341 7.62 14.18 10.52
C ASN A 341 8.90 14.97 10.32
N HIS A 342 10.03 14.29 10.10
CA HIS A 342 11.32 14.95 9.90
C HIS A 342 11.34 15.83 8.63
N ALA A 343 10.75 15.37 7.52
CA ALA A 343 10.65 16.17 6.30
C ALA A 343 9.82 17.44 6.53
N GLN A 344 8.70 17.35 7.23
CA GLN A 344 7.84 18.49 7.57
C GLN A 344 8.54 19.45 8.53
N ASP A 345 9.27 18.95 9.53
CA ASP A 345 10.08 19.77 10.45
C ASP A 345 11.20 20.53 9.72
N CYS A 346 11.73 19.94 8.64
CA CYS A 346 12.68 20.61 7.73
C CYS A 346 12.02 21.56 6.71
N GLY A 347 10.69 21.73 6.76
CA GLY A 347 9.95 22.61 5.84
C GLY A 347 9.73 22.02 4.44
N VAL A 348 9.87 20.72 4.26
CA VAL A 348 9.59 20.03 3.01
C VAL A 348 8.10 19.76 2.90
N GLU A 349 7.49 20.06 1.74
CA GLU A 349 6.13 19.64 1.44
C GLU A 349 6.09 18.10 1.31
N ALA A 350 5.48 17.44 2.30
CA ALA A 350 5.42 15.98 2.33
C ALA A 350 4.00 15.51 2.62
N ARG A 351 3.53 14.57 1.77
CA ARG A 351 2.22 13.92 1.87
C ARG A 351 2.41 12.46 2.22
N PHE A 352 1.67 12.00 3.22
CA PHE A 352 1.68 10.61 3.67
C PHE A 352 0.36 9.92 3.37
N GLU A 353 0.42 8.76 2.74
CA GLU A 353 -0.73 7.93 2.42
C GLU A 353 -0.54 6.54 3.02
N LEU A 354 -1.50 6.12 3.84
CA LEU A 354 -1.47 4.84 4.55
C LEU A 354 -2.56 3.91 4.00
N PHE A 355 -2.17 2.71 3.59
CA PHE A 355 -3.06 1.69 3.02
C PHE A 355 -3.29 0.55 4.00
N PRO A 356 -4.53 0.01 4.11
CA PRO A 356 -4.88 -1.05 5.05
C PRO A 356 -4.44 -2.43 4.51
N VAL A 357 -3.15 -2.62 4.35
CA VAL A 357 -2.52 -3.85 3.83
C VAL A 357 -1.51 -4.36 4.83
N ASP A 358 -1.40 -5.69 4.96
CA ASP A 358 -0.50 -6.37 5.91
C ASP A 358 0.66 -7.03 5.15
N THR A 359 1.48 -6.19 4.50
CA THR A 359 2.73 -6.64 3.85
C THR A 359 3.63 -5.46 3.52
N HIS A 360 4.94 -5.72 3.42
CA HIS A 360 5.92 -4.80 2.87
C HIS A 360 5.82 -4.72 1.35
N ASP A 361 6.17 -3.58 0.75
CA ASP A 361 6.20 -3.34 -0.71
C ASP A 361 4.93 -3.78 -1.45
N PHE A 362 3.75 -3.55 -0.85
CA PHE A 362 2.47 -4.00 -1.39
C PHE A 362 2.20 -3.53 -2.82
N HIS A 363 2.88 -2.51 -3.30
CA HIS A 363 2.77 -1.95 -4.65
C HIS A 363 3.09 -2.96 -5.75
N ILE A 364 3.94 -3.96 -5.48
CA ILE A 364 4.27 -5.03 -6.44
C ILE A 364 3.05 -5.88 -6.80
N PHE A 365 2.03 -5.92 -5.94
CA PHE A 365 0.79 -6.68 -6.13
C PHE A 365 -0.28 -5.93 -6.93
N TRP A 366 0.09 -4.85 -7.61
CA TRP A 366 -0.82 -3.95 -8.33
C TRP A 366 -1.80 -4.65 -9.29
N SER A 367 -1.44 -5.81 -9.84
CA SER A 367 -2.25 -6.55 -10.79
C SER A 367 -3.43 -7.29 -10.17
N PHE A 368 -3.47 -7.47 -8.85
CA PHE A 368 -4.54 -8.20 -8.17
C PHE A 368 -4.94 -7.63 -6.81
N LEU A 369 -4.17 -6.71 -6.22
CA LEU A 369 -4.49 -6.04 -4.95
C LEU A 369 -5.04 -4.64 -5.24
N PRO A 370 -6.34 -4.37 -4.95
CA PRO A 370 -6.95 -3.08 -5.26
C PRO A 370 -6.25 -1.89 -4.61
N GLU A 371 -5.77 -2.05 -3.38
CA GLU A 371 -5.03 -1.02 -2.65
C GLU A 371 -3.71 -0.67 -3.34
N ALA A 372 -3.01 -1.65 -3.89
CA ALA A 372 -1.79 -1.44 -4.65
C ALA A 372 -2.06 -0.70 -5.97
N ALA A 373 -3.12 -1.10 -6.69
CA ALA A 373 -3.55 -0.39 -7.90
C ALA A 373 -3.94 1.07 -7.59
N GLN A 374 -4.66 1.29 -6.48
CA GLN A 374 -5.02 2.63 -6.01
C GLN A 374 -3.78 3.47 -5.65
N ALA A 375 -2.81 2.87 -4.96
CA ALA A 375 -1.56 3.53 -4.61
C ALA A 375 -0.79 4.00 -5.85
N LEU A 376 -0.64 3.13 -6.86
CA LEU A 376 0.01 3.52 -8.13
C LEU A 376 -0.79 4.59 -8.89
N GLN A 377 -2.13 4.54 -8.87
CA GLN A 377 -2.95 5.59 -9.46
C GLN A 377 -2.72 6.95 -8.77
N GLN A 378 -2.58 6.96 -7.44
CA GLN A 378 -2.29 8.18 -6.67
C GLN A 378 -0.87 8.69 -6.96
N ALA A 379 0.12 7.79 -7.05
CA ALA A 379 1.48 8.12 -7.46
C ALA A 379 1.51 8.71 -8.88
N GLY A 380 0.78 8.13 -9.83
CA GLY A 380 0.64 8.67 -11.19
C GLY A 380 0.00 10.05 -11.23
N ARG A 381 -1.00 10.32 -10.38
CA ARG A 381 -1.58 11.66 -10.22
C ARG A 381 -0.54 12.66 -9.70
N PHE A 382 0.20 12.28 -8.65
CA PHE A 382 1.27 13.13 -8.12
C PHE A 382 2.30 13.49 -9.19
N VAL A 383 2.71 12.54 -10.04
CA VAL A 383 3.61 12.81 -11.17
C VAL A 383 3.00 13.85 -12.10
N ARG A 384 1.78 13.65 -12.58
CA ARG A 384 1.13 14.57 -13.53
C ARG A 384 0.96 15.96 -12.93
N ASP A 385 0.45 16.08 -11.71
CA ASP A 385 0.22 17.35 -11.04
C ASP A 385 1.53 18.12 -10.86
N THR A 386 2.57 17.41 -10.39
CA THR A 386 3.90 17.99 -10.17
C THR A 386 4.56 18.38 -11.49
N THR A 387 4.33 17.64 -12.58
CA THR A 387 4.91 17.97 -13.89
C THR A 387 4.12 19.03 -14.66
N LEU A 388 2.84 19.26 -14.38
CA LEU A 388 1.98 20.26 -15.03
C LEU A 388 1.94 21.61 -14.31
N ALA A 389 2.15 21.69 -13.02
CA ALA A 389 1.89 22.86 -12.15
C ALA A 389 2.64 24.17 -12.48
N THR A 390 3.42 24.25 -13.56
CA THR A 390 4.18 25.47 -13.93
C THR A 390 3.92 25.98 -15.37
N GLN A 391 2.81 25.62 -16.00
CA GLN A 391 2.41 26.29 -17.24
C GLN A 391 1.61 27.59 -16.99
N THR A 392 1.37 27.96 -15.73
CA THR A 392 0.57 29.11 -15.31
C THR A 392 1.32 30.11 -14.41
N GLY A 393 2.65 30.16 -14.48
CA GLY A 393 3.47 31.13 -13.73
C GLY A 393 4.22 32.06 -14.68
#